data_07c571e0337d0f6894a2435953c2482c
#
_entry.id   07c571e0337d0f6894a2435953c2482c
#
_cell.length_a   1.000
_cell.length_b   1.000
_cell.length_c   1.000
_cell.angle_alpha   90.00
_cell.angle_beta   90.00
_cell.angle_gamma   90.00
#
_symmetry.space_group_name_H-M   'P 1'
#
loop_
_entity.id
_entity.type
_entity.pdbx_description
1 polymer ?
#
loop_
_entity_poly.entity_id
_entity_poly.type
_entity_poly.pdbx_seq_one_letter_code
_entity_poly.pdbx_strand_id
1 'polypeptide(L)'
;MESSEQAVPLVPRPPAVKIKTISFTDVWAALAAGLRDFTRAPLIGLFFGGIYAAGGIAIWLLLMVYHEPWWIIPVAVGFPLIGPFVAVGLYETSRRLGLGEPLRFSEILTVIVEQRRRQVGWMAFVVLFIFWMWLYEVRMLLAIFLGFKSFSTIEAFLQVVTGTPEGLGFLIVGTGVGAFIAFVLFCSTVIAIPLLLDREIDLISAIIASFKAVLQNPVPMIGFGLIVVALSFVALAPFFLGLLVVLPVLGHATWHLYIRVIAPLSAAG
;
A
#
# COMPACT_ATOMS: atom_id res chain seq x y z
N MET A 1 -15.29 -9.77 56.93
CA MET A 1 -15.50 -10.08 55.48
C MET A 1 -14.60 -9.15 54.70
N GLU A 2 -13.36 -9.56 54.49
CA GLU A 2 -12.39 -8.85 53.66
C GLU A 2 -12.67 -9.22 52.20
N SER A 3 -13.10 -8.23 51.41
CA SER A 3 -13.23 -8.35 49.98
C SER A 3 -11.81 -8.40 49.41
N SER A 4 -11.36 -9.59 48.97
CA SER A 4 -10.15 -9.74 48.19
C SER A 4 -10.35 -9.09 46.83
N GLU A 5 -9.85 -7.88 46.69
CA GLU A 5 -9.74 -7.14 45.44
C GLU A 5 -8.79 -7.95 44.51
N GLN A 6 -9.36 -8.74 43.64
CA GLN A 6 -8.59 -9.48 42.62
C GLN A 6 -7.92 -8.46 41.73
N ALA A 7 -6.61 -8.30 41.91
CA ALA A 7 -5.78 -7.51 41.02
C ALA A 7 -5.93 -8.04 39.57
N VAL A 8 -6.54 -7.23 38.72
CA VAL A 8 -6.65 -7.51 37.28
C VAL A 8 -5.23 -7.67 36.74
N PRO A 9 -4.89 -8.80 36.09
CA PRO A 9 -3.56 -9.00 35.56
C PRO A 9 -3.25 -7.88 34.57
N LEU A 10 -2.22 -7.10 34.82
CA LEU A 10 -1.72 -6.10 33.88
C LEU A 10 -1.27 -6.82 32.63
N VAL A 11 -2.07 -6.69 31.55
CA VAL A 11 -1.66 -7.18 30.23
C VAL A 11 -0.35 -6.48 29.85
N PRO A 12 0.74 -7.21 29.61
CA PRO A 12 2.02 -6.60 29.27
C PRO A 12 1.84 -5.67 28.07
N ARG A 13 2.18 -4.39 28.22
CA ARG A 13 2.17 -3.46 27.10
C ARG A 13 3.16 -3.95 26.07
N PRO A 14 2.78 -4.04 24.79
CA PRO A 14 3.72 -4.40 23.73
C PRO A 14 4.94 -3.49 23.79
N PRO A 15 6.16 -4.00 23.56
CA PRO A 15 7.37 -3.20 23.62
C PRO A 15 7.25 -2.00 22.67
N ALA A 16 7.55 -0.81 23.18
CA ALA A 16 7.42 0.42 22.43
C ALA A 16 8.30 0.36 21.17
N VAL A 17 7.69 0.54 20.00
CA VAL A 17 8.41 0.57 18.72
C VAL A 17 9.24 1.85 18.66
N LYS A 18 10.57 1.71 18.67
CA LYS A 18 11.50 2.84 18.53
C LYS A 18 11.68 3.19 17.06
N ILE A 19 11.41 4.45 16.72
CA ILE A 19 11.55 4.98 15.37
C ILE A 19 12.88 5.72 15.29
N LYS A 20 13.64 5.45 14.22
CA LYS A 20 14.91 6.11 13.91
C LYS A 20 14.66 7.28 12.97
N THR A 21 15.50 8.30 13.06
CA THR A 21 15.59 9.34 12.04
C THR A 21 16.34 8.80 10.84
N ILE A 22 15.78 8.99 9.65
CA ILE A 22 16.36 8.61 8.37
C ILE A 22 16.58 9.84 7.49
N SER A 23 17.46 9.71 6.53
CA SER A 23 17.77 10.71 5.53
C SER A 23 17.25 10.28 4.14
N PHE A 24 17.31 11.18 3.17
CA PHE A 24 16.95 10.86 1.79
C PHE A 24 17.93 9.85 1.15
N THR A 25 19.17 9.78 1.64
CA THR A 25 20.14 8.74 1.22
C THR A 25 19.68 7.33 1.64
N ASP A 26 18.96 7.20 2.76
CA ASP A 26 18.38 5.92 3.18
C ASP A 26 17.26 5.47 2.25
N VAL A 27 16.49 6.41 1.70
CA VAL A 27 15.46 6.12 0.69
C VAL A 27 16.10 5.55 -0.58
N TRP A 28 17.16 6.20 -1.09
CA TRP A 28 17.88 5.68 -2.26
C TRP A 28 18.54 4.33 -2.00
N ALA A 29 19.12 4.15 -0.81
CA ALA A 29 19.68 2.87 -0.42
C ALA A 29 18.61 1.75 -0.31
N ALA A 30 17.39 2.09 0.15
CA ALA A 30 16.26 1.16 0.17
C ALA A 30 15.79 0.79 -1.24
N LEU A 31 15.67 1.77 -2.16
CA LEU A 31 15.33 1.53 -3.57
C LEU A 31 16.37 0.65 -4.27
N ALA A 32 17.66 0.95 -4.09
CA ALA A 32 18.74 0.15 -4.64
C ALA A 32 18.75 -1.29 -4.08
N ALA A 33 18.42 -1.45 -2.79
CA ALA A 33 18.27 -2.77 -2.17
C ALA A 33 17.06 -3.52 -2.74
N GLY A 34 15.93 -2.83 -2.93
CA GLY A 34 14.74 -3.41 -3.55
C GLY A 34 14.98 -3.91 -4.96
N LEU A 35 15.71 -3.13 -5.77
CA LEU A 35 16.10 -3.57 -7.11
C LEU A 35 17.03 -4.79 -7.07
N ARG A 36 17.98 -4.84 -6.13
CA ARG A 36 18.85 -6.02 -5.96
C ARG A 36 18.06 -7.26 -5.56
N ASP A 37 17.09 -7.13 -4.66
CA ASP A 37 16.27 -8.27 -4.25
C ASP A 37 15.41 -8.78 -5.40
N PHE A 38 14.82 -7.88 -6.19
CA PHE A 38 14.12 -8.26 -7.41
C PHE A 38 15.03 -9.04 -8.38
N THR A 39 16.28 -8.58 -8.60
CA THR A 39 17.22 -9.28 -9.50
C THR A 39 17.69 -10.63 -8.94
N ARG A 40 17.68 -10.81 -7.61
CA ARG A 40 18.01 -12.10 -6.95
C ARG A 40 16.85 -13.09 -6.95
N ALA A 41 15.61 -12.61 -6.96
CA ALA A 41 14.40 -13.43 -6.93
C ALA A 41 13.38 -13.01 -8.03
N PRO A 42 13.78 -12.94 -9.32
CA PRO A 42 12.95 -12.34 -10.36
C PRO A 42 11.63 -13.08 -10.57
N LEU A 43 11.61 -14.41 -10.47
CA LEU A 43 10.40 -15.19 -10.68
C LEU A 43 9.33 -14.91 -9.62
N ILE A 44 9.74 -14.70 -8.37
CA ILE A 44 8.83 -14.36 -7.27
C ILE A 44 8.28 -12.94 -7.50
N GLY A 45 9.16 -11.99 -7.82
CA GLY A 45 8.76 -10.63 -8.16
C GLY A 45 7.79 -10.57 -9.33
N LEU A 46 8.12 -11.24 -10.45
CA LEU A 46 7.26 -11.31 -11.64
C LEU A 46 5.90 -11.96 -11.34
N PHE A 47 5.84 -12.96 -10.47
CA PHE A 47 4.56 -13.55 -10.05
C PHE A 47 3.67 -12.51 -9.35
N PHE A 48 4.20 -11.81 -8.34
CA PHE A 48 3.43 -10.81 -7.61
C PHE A 48 3.10 -9.57 -8.45
N GLY A 49 4.05 -9.07 -9.25
CA GLY A 49 3.80 -7.98 -10.21
C GLY A 49 2.81 -8.38 -11.31
N GLY A 50 2.85 -9.67 -11.71
CA GLY A 50 1.98 -10.26 -12.70
C GLY A 50 0.50 -10.25 -12.31
N ILE A 51 0.19 -10.39 -11.02
CA ILE A 51 -1.19 -10.26 -10.52
C ILE A 51 -1.77 -8.90 -10.88
N TYR A 52 -1.01 -7.82 -10.68
CA TYR A 52 -1.45 -6.47 -10.99
C TYR A 52 -1.44 -6.16 -12.48
N ALA A 53 -0.41 -6.59 -13.20
CA ALA A 53 -0.35 -6.41 -14.65
C ALA A 53 -1.51 -7.13 -15.35
N ALA A 54 -1.74 -8.41 -15.02
CA ALA A 54 -2.84 -9.20 -15.57
C ALA A 54 -4.21 -8.59 -15.19
N GLY A 55 -4.36 -8.15 -13.94
CA GLY A 55 -5.59 -7.49 -13.50
C GLY A 55 -5.86 -6.18 -14.23
N GLY A 56 -4.85 -5.32 -14.41
CA GLY A 56 -4.98 -4.08 -15.18
C GLY A 56 -5.37 -4.34 -16.64
N ILE A 57 -4.72 -5.31 -17.27
CA ILE A 57 -5.05 -5.74 -18.65
C ILE A 57 -6.47 -6.31 -18.72
N ALA A 58 -6.88 -7.14 -17.73
CA ALA A 58 -8.21 -7.71 -17.67
C ALA A 58 -9.28 -6.62 -17.53
N ILE A 59 -9.09 -5.62 -16.66
CA ILE A 59 -10.00 -4.46 -16.54
C ILE A 59 -10.13 -3.76 -17.87
N TRP A 60 -9.01 -3.46 -18.52
CA TRP A 60 -9.01 -2.77 -19.80
C TRP A 60 -9.78 -3.57 -20.88
N LEU A 61 -9.55 -4.87 -20.98
CA LEU A 61 -10.26 -5.75 -21.90
C LEU A 61 -11.77 -5.77 -21.64
N LEU A 62 -12.15 -5.93 -20.38
CA LEU A 62 -13.57 -5.98 -19.97
C LEU A 62 -14.29 -4.67 -20.32
N LEU A 63 -13.64 -3.52 -20.12
CA LEU A 63 -14.22 -2.21 -20.39
C LEU A 63 -14.23 -1.85 -21.86
N MET A 64 -13.10 -2.00 -22.54
CA MET A 64 -12.88 -1.44 -23.88
C MET A 64 -13.24 -2.39 -25.01
N VAL A 65 -13.09 -3.69 -24.79
CA VAL A 65 -13.32 -4.72 -25.82
C VAL A 65 -14.68 -5.39 -25.65
N TYR A 66 -14.99 -5.81 -24.41
CA TYR A 66 -16.22 -6.55 -24.14
C TYR A 66 -17.39 -5.66 -23.71
N HIS A 67 -17.12 -4.37 -23.40
CA HIS A 67 -18.13 -3.40 -22.94
C HIS A 67 -18.95 -3.88 -21.73
N GLU A 68 -18.31 -4.64 -20.81
CA GLU A 68 -18.89 -5.24 -19.62
C GLU A 68 -18.54 -4.44 -18.35
N PRO A 69 -19.21 -3.31 -18.07
CA PRO A 69 -18.85 -2.42 -16.97
C PRO A 69 -19.07 -3.04 -15.58
N TRP A 70 -19.89 -4.09 -15.46
CA TRP A 70 -20.23 -4.73 -14.19
C TRP A 70 -19.04 -5.39 -13.49
N TRP A 71 -18.05 -5.83 -14.26
CA TRP A 71 -16.83 -6.42 -13.74
C TRP A 71 -15.90 -5.42 -13.05
N ILE A 72 -16.12 -4.11 -13.24
CA ILE A 72 -15.37 -3.06 -12.53
C ILE A 72 -15.55 -3.24 -11.02
N ILE A 73 -16.77 -3.56 -10.55
CA ILE A 73 -17.09 -3.65 -9.12
C ILE A 73 -16.27 -4.74 -8.42
N PRO A 74 -16.31 -6.04 -8.84
CA PRO A 74 -15.49 -7.06 -8.18
C PRO A 74 -14.00 -6.80 -8.28
N VAL A 75 -13.52 -6.21 -9.38
CA VAL A 75 -12.10 -5.89 -9.52
C VAL A 75 -11.71 -4.72 -8.63
N ALA A 76 -12.50 -3.64 -8.59
CA ALA A 76 -12.27 -2.48 -7.72
C ALA A 76 -12.26 -2.86 -6.23
N VAL A 77 -13.01 -3.88 -5.82
CA VAL A 77 -12.97 -4.42 -4.46
C VAL A 77 -11.78 -5.38 -4.28
N GLY A 78 -11.51 -6.21 -5.26
CA GLY A 78 -10.47 -7.25 -5.19
C GLY A 78 -9.06 -6.70 -5.06
N PHE A 79 -8.70 -5.68 -5.84
CA PHE A 79 -7.35 -5.13 -5.83
C PHE A 79 -6.91 -4.58 -4.46
N PRO A 80 -7.68 -3.72 -3.77
CA PRO A 80 -7.32 -3.25 -2.45
C PRO A 80 -7.21 -4.37 -1.42
N LEU A 81 -8.08 -5.40 -1.52
CA LEU A 81 -8.05 -6.55 -0.62
C LEU A 81 -6.79 -7.42 -0.81
N ILE A 82 -6.33 -7.58 -2.05
CA ILE A 82 -5.15 -8.40 -2.36
C ILE A 82 -3.85 -7.65 -2.03
N GLY A 83 -3.85 -6.32 -2.08
CA GLY A 83 -2.68 -5.47 -1.93
C GLY A 83 -1.77 -5.81 -0.74
N PRO A 84 -2.27 -5.82 0.48
CA PRO A 84 -1.46 -6.15 1.66
C PRO A 84 -0.84 -7.55 1.61
N PHE A 85 -1.52 -8.53 1.02
CA PHE A 85 -1.03 -9.91 0.92
C PHE A 85 0.08 -10.06 -0.13
N VAL A 86 -0.04 -9.35 -1.26
CA VAL A 86 1.04 -9.27 -2.26
C VAL A 86 2.27 -8.59 -1.64
N ALA A 87 2.06 -7.50 -0.90
CA ALA A 87 3.14 -6.82 -0.20
C ALA A 87 3.85 -7.75 0.80
N VAL A 88 3.10 -8.53 1.59
CA VAL A 88 3.66 -9.52 2.51
C VAL A 88 4.53 -10.54 1.79
N GLY A 89 4.14 -11.03 0.61
CA GLY A 89 4.95 -11.96 -0.17
C GLY A 89 6.29 -11.38 -0.61
N LEU A 90 6.31 -10.09 -1.01
CA LEU A 90 7.53 -9.38 -1.37
C LEU A 90 8.41 -9.08 -0.15
N TYR A 91 7.79 -8.71 0.99
CA TYR A 91 8.51 -8.45 2.24
C TYR A 91 9.15 -9.72 2.78
N GLU A 92 8.42 -10.84 2.79
CA GLU A 92 8.96 -12.13 3.21
C GLU A 92 10.12 -12.59 2.32
N THR A 93 10.04 -12.33 1.02
CA THR A 93 11.15 -12.59 0.09
C THR A 93 12.40 -11.79 0.48
N SER A 94 12.26 -10.48 0.72
CA SER A 94 13.38 -9.63 1.16
C SER A 94 13.91 -10.03 2.53
N ARG A 95 13.02 -10.41 3.46
CA ARG A 95 13.40 -10.89 4.80
C ARG A 95 14.28 -12.13 4.70
N ARG A 96 13.86 -13.13 3.92
CA ARG A 96 14.62 -14.37 3.69
C ARG A 96 15.95 -14.11 3.01
N LEU A 97 15.98 -13.26 1.97
CA LEU A 97 17.24 -12.86 1.31
C LEU A 97 18.22 -12.20 2.29
N GLY A 98 17.71 -11.38 3.19
CA GLY A 98 18.51 -10.71 4.23
C GLY A 98 19.07 -11.66 5.28
N LEU A 99 18.36 -12.75 5.58
CA LEU A 99 18.76 -13.80 6.53
C LEU A 99 19.56 -14.93 5.88
N GLY A 100 19.69 -14.94 4.54
CA GLY A 100 20.33 -16.07 3.82
C GLY A 100 19.49 -17.35 3.84
N GLU A 101 18.19 -17.24 4.09
CA GLU A 101 17.26 -18.37 4.09
C GLU A 101 16.90 -18.81 2.64
N PRO A 102 16.59 -20.09 2.43
CA PRO A 102 16.23 -20.58 1.10
C PRO A 102 14.89 -19.97 0.65
N LEU A 103 14.83 -19.56 -0.63
CA LEU A 103 13.63 -19.03 -1.26
C LEU A 103 12.80 -20.18 -1.84
N ARG A 104 11.83 -20.67 -1.06
CA ARG A 104 10.84 -21.65 -1.53
C ARG A 104 9.50 -20.96 -1.71
N PHE A 105 8.99 -20.97 -2.93
CA PHE A 105 7.73 -20.31 -3.27
C PHE A 105 6.55 -20.77 -2.41
N SER A 106 6.46 -22.08 -2.11
CA SER A 106 5.43 -22.64 -1.25
C SER A 106 5.47 -22.07 0.17
N GLU A 107 6.66 -21.85 0.72
CA GLU A 107 6.82 -21.31 2.08
C GLU A 107 6.40 -19.84 2.15
N ILE A 108 6.72 -19.05 1.09
CA ILE A 108 6.28 -17.65 0.99
C ILE A 108 4.73 -17.59 0.92
N LEU A 109 4.11 -18.45 0.13
CA LEU A 109 2.64 -18.53 0.06
C LEU A 109 2.02 -18.96 1.39
N THR A 110 2.67 -19.88 2.13
CA THR A 110 2.21 -20.29 3.46
C THR A 110 2.21 -19.11 4.42
N VAL A 111 3.27 -18.29 4.45
CA VAL A 111 3.32 -17.08 5.28
C VAL A 111 2.16 -16.13 4.92
N ILE A 112 1.87 -15.92 3.64
CA ILE A 112 0.74 -15.07 3.22
C ILE A 112 -0.59 -15.61 3.76
N VAL A 113 -0.82 -16.92 3.66
CA VAL A 113 -2.06 -17.56 4.14
C VAL A 113 -2.18 -17.46 5.67
N GLU A 114 -1.08 -17.64 6.40
CA GLU A 114 -1.04 -17.49 7.85
C GLU A 114 -1.32 -16.03 8.27
N GLN A 115 -0.68 -15.07 7.63
CA GLN A 115 -0.88 -13.65 7.89
C GLN A 115 -2.30 -13.17 7.58
N ARG A 116 -3.03 -13.84 6.64
CA ARG A 116 -4.46 -13.55 6.39
C ARG A 116 -5.32 -13.74 7.64
N ARG A 117 -5.00 -14.71 8.48
CA ARG A 117 -5.72 -15.00 9.74
C ARG A 117 -5.28 -14.12 10.90
N ARG A 118 -4.22 -13.33 10.72
CA ARG A 118 -3.64 -12.43 11.71
C ARG A 118 -4.03 -10.98 11.42
N GLN A 119 -3.27 -10.03 11.96
CA GLN A 119 -3.53 -8.59 11.87
C GLN A 119 -3.45 -8.03 10.44
N VAL A 120 -2.69 -8.66 9.53
CA VAL A 120 -2.62 -8.26 8.11
C VAL A 120 -4.00 -8.42 7.42
N GLY A 121 -4.79 -9.40 7.80
CA GLY A 121 -6.16 -9.55 7.30
C GLY A 121 -7.03 -8.33 7.62
N TRP A 122 -6.92 -7.80 8.84
CA TRP A 122 -7.62 -6.57 9.23
C TRP A 122 -7.08 -5.34 8.51
N MET A 123 -5.77 -5.28 8.20
CA MET A 123 -5.21 -4.20 7.38
C MET A 123 -5.83 -4.15 5.99
N ALA A 124 -6.16 -5.30 5.39
CA ALA A 124 -6.85 -5.33 4.11
C ALA A 124 -8.23 -4.64 4.17
N PHE A 125 -8.96 -4.78 5.28
CA PHE A 125 -10.21 -4.04 5.50
C PHE A 125 -9.98 -2.53 5.64
N VAL A 126 -8.92 -2.11 6.34
CA VAL A 126 -8.56 -0.68 6.45
C VAL A 126 -8.28 -0.10 5.05
N VAL A 127 -7.48 -0.79 4.24
CA VAL A 127 -7.17 -0.37 2.86
C VAL A 127 -8.45 -0.29 2.02
N LEU A 128 -9.30 -1.31 2.11
CA LEU A 128 -10.58 -1.35 1.40
C LEU A 128 -11.51 -0.21 1.85
N PHE A 129 -11.60 0.06 3.14
CA PHE A 129 -12.44 1.14 3.68
C PHE A 129 -11.97 2.51 3.16
N ILE A 130 -10.67 2.80 3.18
CA ILE A 130 -10.12 4.04 2.64
C ILE A 130 -10.39 4.16 1.13
N PHE A 131 -10.27 3.06 0.39
CA PHE A 131 -10.59 3.01 -1.04
C PHE A 131 -12.07 3.30 -1.31
N TRP A 132 -12.99 2.71 -0.55
CA TRP A 132 -14.43 2.99 -0.65
C TRP A 132 -14.75 4.44 -0.32
N MET A 133 -14.14 4.98 0.74
CA MET A 133 -14.29 6.38 1.10
C MET A 133 -13.87 7.30 -0.05
N TRP A 134 -12.74 6.99 -0.72
CA TRP A 134 -12.28 7.72 -1.90
C TRP A 134 -13.29 7.64 -3.07
N LEU A 135 -13.87 6.47 -3.35
CA LEU A 135 -14.88 6.31 -4.40
C LEU A 135 -16.13 7.16 -4.13
N TYR A 136 -16.63 7.19 -2.91
CA TYR A 136 -17.77 8.02 -2.54
C TYR A 136 -17.44 9.50 -2.65
N GLU A 137 -16.25 9.89 -2.28
CA GLU A 137 -15.78 11.26 -2.34
C GLU A 137 -15.68 11.75 -3.78
N VAL A 138 -15.13 10.95 -4.70
CA VAL A 138 -15.10 11.27 -6.14
C VAL A 138 -16.53 11.48 -6.67
N ARG A 139 -17.49 10.62 -6.32
CA ARG A 139 -18.90 10.77 -6.73
C ARG A 139 -19.54 12.03 -6.15
N MET A 140 -19.25 12.35 -4.90
CA MET A 140 -19.73 13.56 -4.26
C MET A 140 -19.20 14.81 -4.94
N LEU A 141 -17.92 14.87 -5.25
CA LEU A 141 -17.32 16.00 -5.96
C LEU A 141 -17.86 16.15 -7.38
N LEU A 142 -18.05 15.04 -8.11
CA LEU A 142 -18.70 15.06 -9.41
C LEU A 142 -20.10 15.68 -9.32
N ALA A 143 -20.88 15.30 -8.30
CA ALA A 143 -22.23 15.85 -8.09
C ALA A 143 -22.20 17.34 -7.75
N ILE A 144 -21.30 17.78 -6.89
CA ILE A 144 -21.18 19.18 -6.46
C ILE A 144 -20.72 20.09 -7.60
N PHE A 145 -19.69 19.71 -8.34
CA PHE A 145 -19.09 20.56 -9.36
C PHE A 145 -19.74 20.40 -10.74
N LEU A 146 -20.07 19.16 -11.14
CA LEU A 146 -20.56 18.88 -12.49
C LEU A 146 -22.04 18.50 -12.53
N GLY A 147 -22.73 18.42 -11.38
CA GLY A 147 -24.17 18.20 -11.25
C GLY A 147 -24.58 16.87 -11.87
N PHE A 148 -24.46 15.74 -11.43
CA PHE A 148 -24.94 14.42 -11.92
C PHE A 148 -24.99 14.25 -13.47
N LYS A 149 -24.19 15.04 -14.23
CA LYS A 149 -24.11 14.92 -15.67
C LYS A 149 -23.55 13.56 -16.04
N SER A 150 -24.20 12.85 -16.95
CA SER A 150 -23.66 11.65 -17.57
C SER A 150 -22.85 12.06 -18.79
N PHE A 151 -21.66 11.49 -18.94
CA PHE A 151 -20.79 11.70 -20.08
C PHE A 151 -20.82 10.45 -20.95
N SER A 152 -21.14 10.62 -22.24
CA SER A 152 -21.21 9.52 -23.20
C SER A 152 -19.84 9.05 -23.66
N THR A 153 -18.82 9.90 -23.58
CA THR A 153 -17.44 9.60 -23.98
C THR A 153 -16.42 10.21 -23.01
N ILE A 154 -15.21 9.68 -23.01
CA ILE A 154 -14.08 10.20 -22.22
C ILE A 154 -13.71 11.61 -22.72
N GLU A 155 -13.76 11.85 -24.03
CA GLU A 155 -13.47 13.14 -24.64
C GLU A 155 -14.42 14.24 -24.15
N ALA A 156 -15.73 13.94 -24.08
CA ALA A 156 -16.73 14.87 -23.56
C ALA A 156 -16.49 15.19 -22.07
N PHE A 157 -16.12 14.20 -21.29
CA PHE A 157 -15.73 14.39 -19.90
C PHE A 157 -14.49 15.30 -19.78
N LEU A 158 -13.43 15.00 -20.52
CA LEU A 158 -12.20 15.79 -20.50
C LEU A 158 -12.42 17.24 -20.94
N GLN A 159 -13.23 17.48 -21.99
CA GLN A 159 -13.57 18.83 -22.44
C GLN A 159 -14.25 19.65 -21.34
N VAL A 160 -15.19 19.05 -20.61
CA VAL A 160 -15.88 19.75 -19.51
C VAL A 160 -14.91 19.99 -18.34
N VAL A 161 -14.14 18.99 -17.96
CA VAL A 161 -13.27 19.05 -16.78
C VAL A 161 -12.12 20.03 -16.98
N THR A 162 -11.58 20.15 -18.19
CA THR A 162 -10.47 21.08 -18.50
C THR A 162 -10.92 22.42 -19.07
N GLY A 163 -12.13 22.51 -19.61
CA GLY A 163 -12.61 23.67 -20.35
C GLY A 163 -13.60 24.55 -19.60
N THR A 164 -14.08 24.16 -18.42
CA THR A 164 -15.07 24.92 -17.65
C THR A 164 -14.55 25.30 -16.26
N PRO A 165 -14.99 26.43 -15.68
CA PRO A 165 -14.64 26.80 -14.31
C PRO A 165 -15.02 25.74 -13.27
N GLU A 166 -16.18 25.12 -13.42
CA GLU A 166 -16.66 24.04 -12.56
C GLU A 166 -15.79 22.79 -12.68
N GLY A 167 -15.37 22.46 -13.91
CA GLY A 167 -14.45 21.36 -14.18
C GLY A 167 -13.07 21.59 -13.56
N LEU A 168 -12.53 22.79 -13.68
CA LEU A 168 -11.27 23.17 -13.02
C LEU A 168 -11.39 23.12 -11.50
N GLY A 169 -12.52 23.59 -10.95
CA GLY A 169 -12.82 23.45 -9.52
C GLY A 169 -12.82 21.99 -9.07
N PHE A 170 -13.47 21.11 -9.84
CA PHE A 170 -13.45 19.66 -9.62
C PHE A 170 -12.02 19.10 -9.62
N LEU A 171 -11.19 19.48 -10.59
CA LEU A 171 -9.79 19.02 -10.66
C LEU A 171 -8.96 19.48 -9.45
N ILE A 172 -9.05 20.77 -9.10
CA ILE A 172 -8.24 21.34 -8.01
C ILE A 172 -8.64 20.70 -6.67
N VAL A 173 -9.94 20.74 -6.35
CA VAL A 173 -10.44 20.19 -5.08
C VAL A 173 -10.29 18.67 -5.04
N GLY A 174 -10.66 17.98 -6.13
CA GLY A 174 -10.56 16.53 -6.23
C GLY A 174 -9.12 16.03 -6.12
N THR A 175 -8.16 16.72 -6.76
CA THR A 175 -6.74 16.38 -6.61
C THR A 175 -6.27 16.61 -5.18
N GLY A 176 -6.67 17.71 -4.54
CA GLY A 176 -6.30 18.01 -3.16
C GLY A 176 -6.84 16.97 -2.16
N VAL A 177 -8.13 16.65 -2.27
CA VAL A 177 -8.75 15.63 -1.39
C VAL A 177 -8.22 14.24 -1.70
N GLY A 178 -8.07 13.88 -2.97
CA GLY A 178 -7.47 12.60 -3.38
C GLY A 178 -6.03 12.44 -2.86
N ALA A 179 -5.21 13.49 -2.95
CA ALA A 179 -3.86 13.50 -2.40
C ALA A 179 -3.84 13.34 -0.86
N PHE A 180 -4.79 13.98 -0.17
CA PHE A 180 -4.94 13.82 1.28
C PHE A 180 -5.32 12.38 1.66
N ILE A 181 -6.30 11.78 0.97
CA ILE A 181 -6.70 10.38 1.22
C ILE A 181 -5.54 9.42 0.91
N ALA A 182 -4.82 9.64 -0.20
CA ALA A 182 -3.62 8.86 -0.55
C ALA A 182 -2.53 8.99 0.52
N PHE A 183 -2.33 10.19 1.07
CA PHE A 183 -1.38 10.42 2.16
C PHE A 183 -1.79 9.67 3.44
N VAL A 184 -3.08 9.70 3.81
CA VAL A 184 -3.59 8.93 4.96
C VAL A 184 -3.39 7.43 4.75
N LEU A 185 -3.68 6.92 3.55
CA LEU A 185 -3.44 5.52 3.20
C LEU A 185 -1.95 5.17 3.30
N PHE A 186 -1.09 6.00 2.75
CA PHE A 186 0.36 5.84 2.84
C PHE A 186 0.84 5.79 4.29
N CYS A 187 0.46 6.77 5.11
CA CYS A 187 0.78 6.80 6.54
C CYS A 187 0.27 5.58 7.29
N SER A 188 -0.91 5.06 6.91
CA SER A 188 -1.50 3.90 7.56
C SER A 188 -0.79 2.58 7.22
N THR A 189 -0.12 2.48 6.07
CA THR A 189 0.31 1.19 5.50
C THR A 189 1.80 1.03 5.35
N VAL A 190 2.54 2.10 5.02
CA VAL A 190 3.94 2.01 4.56
C VAL A 190 4.89 1.32 5.54
N ILE A 191 4.73 1.54 6.83
CA ILE A 191 5.51 0.87 7.88
C ILE A 191 4.67 -0.18 8.62
N ALA A 192 3.34 0.00 8.68
CA ALA A 192 2.48 -0.90 9.45
C ALA A 192 2.46 -2.32 8.86
N ILE A 193 2.35 -2.49 7.54
CA ILE A 193 2.27 -3.83 6.93
C ILE A 193 3.58 -4.62 7.15
N PRO A 194 4.78 -4.10 6.85
CA PRO A 194 6.01 -4.82 7.14
C PRO A 194 6.22 -5.04 8.66
N LEU A 195 5.79 -4.11 9.50
CA LEU A 195 5.85 -4.26 10.96
C LEU A 195 4.95 -5.40 11.47
N LEU A 196 3.74 -5.55 10.91
CA LEU A 196 2.82 -6.65 11.24
C LEU A 196 3.35 -8.01 10.78
N LEU A 197 4.15 -8.06 9.72
CA LEU A 197 4.83 -9.27 9.29
C LEU A 197 6.00 -9.63 10.23
N ASP A 198 6.81 -8.64 10.62
CA ASP A 198 8.06 -8.82 11.35
C ASP A 198 7.87 -9.03 12.86
N ARG A 199 6.78 -8.47 13.43
CA ARG A 199 6.55 -8.46 14.88
C ARG A 199 5.14 -8.84 15.26
N GLU A 200 5.01 -9.42 16.46
CA GLU A 200 3.72 -9.66 17.10
C GLU A 200 3.21 -8.36 17.75
N ILE A 201 2.49 -7.57 16.97
CA ILE A 201 1.90 -6.30 17.37
C ILE A 201 0.46 -6.23 16.86
N ASP A 202 -0.39 -5.53 17.59
CA ASP A 202 -1.77 -5.29 17.14
C ASP A 202 -1.83 -4.25 16.01
N LEU A 203 -2.92 -4.30 15.22
CA LEU A 203 -3.14 -3.44 14.08
C LEU A 203 -3.07 -1.96 14.41
N ILE A 204 -3.70 -1.55 15.51
CA ILE A 204 -3.80 -0.13 15.89
C ILE A 204 -2.42 0.40 16.25
N SER A 205 -1.66 -0.35 17.05
CA SER A 205 -0.27 0.00 17.40
C SER A 205 0.63 0.06 16.18
N ALA A 206 0.45 -0.84 15.20
CA ALA A 206 1.21 -0.82 13.94
C ALA A 206 0.87 0.43 13.11
N ILE A 207 -0.40 0.80 12.97
CA ILE A 207 -0.82 2.03 12.28
C ILE A 207 -0.25 3.26 12.97
N ILE A 208 -0.37 3.36 14.30
CA ILE A 208 0.18 4.48 15.08
C ILE A 208 1.71 4.59 14.87
N ALA A 209 2.43 3.46 14.88
CA ALA A 209 3.87 3.44 14.63
C ALA A 209 4.20 3.93 13.20
N SER A 210 3.40 3.53 12.20
CA SER A 210 3.55 3.96 10.81
C SER A 210 3.33 5.47 10.65
N PHE A 211 2.25 6.02 11.22
CA PHE A 211 2.04 7.49 11.26
C PHE A 211 3.19 8.23 11.92
N LYS A 212 3.63 7.75 13.10
CA LYS A 212 4.77 8.36 13.80
C LYS A 212 6.05 8.32 12.96
N ALA A 213 6.30 7.21 12.26
CA ALA A 213 7.47 7.08 11.38
C ALA A 213 7.47 8.12 10.25
N VAL A 214 6.32 8.34 9.62
CA VAL A 214 6.16 9.36 8.57
C VAL A 214 6.29 10.77 9.14
N LEU A 215 5.61 11.08 10.25
CA LEU A 215 5.61 12.41 10.86
C LEU A 215 6.96 12.79 11.50
N GLN A 216 7.75 11.83 11.96
CA GLN A 216 9.11 12.06 12.46
C GLN A 216 10.15 12.19 11.35
N ASN A 217 9.86 11.67 10.16
CA ASN A 217 10.74 11.68 9.00
C ASN A 217 10.03 12.25 7.75
N PRO A 218 9.42 13.46 7.80
CA PRO A 218 8.50 13.92 6.77
C PRO A 218 9.15 14.01 5.38
N VAL A 219 10.34 14.61 5.28
CA VAL A 219 11.02 14.82 4.00
C VAL A 219 11.35 13.49 3.29
N PRO A 220 12.09 12.54 3.92
CA PRO A 220 12.41 11.28 3.25
C PRO A 220 11.17 10.41 3.02
N MET A 221 10.20 10.38 3.93
CA MET A 221 9.01 9.53 3.78
C MET A 221 8.05 10.04 2.71
N ILE A 222 7.79 11.36 2.66
CA ILE A 222 6.99 11.97 1.58
C ILE A 222 7.72 11.81 0.25
N GLY A 223 9.05 12.02 0.23
CA GLY A 223 9.87 11.78 -0.95
C GLY A 223 9.76 10.35 -1.47
N PHE A 224 9.80 9.35 -0.59
CA PHE A 224 9.54 7.96 -0.96
C PHE A 224 8.14 7.77 -1.53
N GLY A 225 7.10 8.32 -0.90
CA GLY A 225 5.73 8.28 -1.39
C GLY A 225 5.59 8.88 -2.80
N LEU A 226 6.22 10.03 -3.06
CA LEU A 226 6.23 10.65 -4.39
C LEU A 226 6.94 9.78 -5.43
N ILE A 227 8.06 9.15 -5.07
CA ILE A 227 8.75 8.18 -5.96
C ILE A 227 7.84 7.00 -6.27
N VAL A 228 7.14 6.44 -5.26
CA VAL A 228 6.16 5.35 -5.46
C VAL A 228 5.10 5.77 -6.47
N VAL A 229 4.50 6.94 -6.31
CA VAL A 229 3.49 7.48 -7.22
C VAL A 229 4.05 7.65 -8.63
N ALA A 230 5.19 8.34 -8.77
CA ALA A 230 5.80 8.61 -10.07
C ALA A 230 6.16 7.32 -10.83
N LEU A 231 6.83 6.39 -10.17
CA LEU A 231 7.20 5.10 -10.77
C LEU A 231 5.96 4.26 -11.12
N SER A 232 4.90 4.31 -10.31
CA SER A 232 3.65 3.61 -10.61
C SER A 232 3.01 4.16 -11.88
N PHE A 233 2.96 5.50 -12.06
CA PHE A 233 2.47 6.09 -13.30
C PHE A 233 3.32 5.71 -14.52
N VAL A 234 4.65 5.73 -14.39
CA VAL A 234 5.54 5.27 -15.47
C VAL A 234 5.31 3.79 -15.81
N ALA A 235 5.01 2.97 -14.79
CA ALA A 235 4.74 1.55 -14.98
C ALA A 235 3.43 1.25 -15.72
N LEU A 236 2.45 2.15 -15.65
CA LEU A 236 1.18 2.03 -16.38
C LEU A 236 1.36 2.33 -17.90
N ALA A 237 2.31 3.20 -18.26
CA ALA A 237 2.50 3.66 -19.64
C ALA A 237 2.69 2.52 -20.68
N PRO A 238 3.50 1.47 -20.42
CA PRO A 238 3.60 0.34 -21.33
C PRO A 238 2.46 -0.68 -21.12
N PHE A 239 1.22 -0.21 -21.07
CA PHE A 239 0.05 -1.05 -20.96
C PHE A 239 0.09 -2.02 -19.77
N PHE A 240 0.32 -1.48 -18.57
CA PHE A 240 0.45 -2.20 -17.29
C PHE A 240 1.69 -3.14 -17.19
N LEU A 241 2.42 -3.40 -18.27
CA LEU A 241 3.57 -4.31 -18.23
C LEU A 241 4.71 -3.81 -17.33
N GLY A 242 4.85 -2.51 -17.16
CA GLY A 242 5.82 -1.94 -16.22
C GLY A 242 5.58 -2.36 -14.77
N LEU A 243 4.34 -2.71 -14.41
CA LEU A 243 3.99 -3.19 -13.07
C LEU A 243 4.69 -4.51 -12.71
N LEU A 244 5.06 -5.33 -13.73
CA LEU A 244 5.82 -6.57 -13.53
C LEU A 244 7.15 -6.35 -12.81
N VAL A 245 7.74 -5.16 -12.97
CA VAL A 245 9.04 -4.82 -12.39
C VAL A 245 8.90 -3.77 -11.28
N VAL A 246 8.15 -2.71 -11.55
CA VAL A 246 8.08 -1.56 -10.63
C VAL A 246 7.43 -1.94 -9.30
N LEU A 247 6.31 -2.64 -9.30
CA LEU A 247 5.65 -3.03 -8.04
C LEU A 247 6.50 -3.94 -7.16
N PRO A 248 7.11 -5.03 -7.68
CA PRO A 248 8.03 -5.83 -6.87
C PRO A 248 9.21 -5.03 -6.33
N VAL A 249 9.84 -4.19 -7.15
CA VAL A 249 10.97 -3.35 -6.71
C VAL A 249 10.54 -2.41 -5.58
N LEU A 250 9.39 -1.76 -5.71
CA LEU A 250 8.84 -0.88 -4.68
C LEU A 250 8.44 -1.64 -3.42
N GLY A 251 7.88 -2.85 -3.54
CA GLY A 251 7.60 -3.72 -2.40
C GLY A 251 8.87 -4.07 -1.63
N HIS A 252 9.88 -4.62 -2.31
CA HIS A 252 11.18 -4.91 -1.69
C HIS A 252 11.82 -3.65 -1.08
N ALA A 253 11.75 -2.50 -1.77
CA ALA A 253 12.26 -1.22 -1.25
C ALA A 253 11.53 -0.79 0.04
N THR A 254 10.21 -1.01 0.13
CA THR A 254 9.42 -0.70 1.34
C THR A 254 9.89 -1.53 2.53
N TRP A 255 10.22 -2.82 2.33
CA TRP A 255 10.82 -3.64 3.38
C TRP A 255 12.16 -3.07 3.84
N HIS A 256 13.04 -2.71 2.91
CA HIS A 256 14.34 -2.12 3.24
C HIS A 256 14.23 -0.75 3.89
N LEU A 257 13.22 0.03 3.56
CA LEU A 257 12.91 1.29 4.24
C LEU A 257 12.44 1.03 5.68
N TYR A 258 11.55 0.05 5.87
CA TYR A 258 11.06 -0.37 7.17
C TYR A 258 12.21 -0.72 8.14
N ILE A 259 13.14 -1.58 7.74
CA ILE A 259 14.26 -1.98 8.61
C ILE A 259 15.23 -0.84 8.93
N ARG A 260 15.25 0.23 8.15
CA ARG A 260 16.01 1.45 8.46
C ARG A 260 15.28 2.36 9.44
N VAL A 261 13.97 2.50 9.29
CA VAL A 261 13.12 3.36 10.13
C VAL A 261 12.88 2.75 11.51
N ILE A 262 12.66 1.45 11.59
CA ILE A 262 12.35 0.78 12.85
C ILE A 262 13.62 0.21 13.47
N ALA A 263 13.87 0.56 14.73
CA ALA A 263 15.00 -0.01 15.47
C ALA A 263 14.80 -1.52 15.68
N PRO A 264 15.87 -2.33 15.59
CA PRO A 264 15.79 -3.74 15.97
C PRO A 264 15.30 -3.87 17.41
N LEU A 265 14.64 -4.98 17.71
CA LEU A 265 14.32 -5.29 19.11
C LEU A 265 15.65 -5.34 19.86
N SER A 266 15.81 -4.50 20.88
CA SER A 266 16.92 -4.67 21.79
C SER A 266 16.79 -6.07 22.39
N ALA A 267 17.82 -6.91 22.24
CA ALA A 267 17.89 -8.12 23.02
C ALA A 267 17.64 -7.70 24.48
N ALA A 268 16.58 -8.24 25.06
CA ALA A 268 16.26 -7.98 26.47
C ALA A 268 17.49 -8.37 27.27
N GLY A 269 18.11 -7.36 27.89
CA GLY A 269 19.19 -7.59 28.84
C GLY A 269 18.67 -8.27 30.10
#